data_83b61274d2478f73751d747d99072de3
#
_entry.id   83b61274d2478f73751d747d99072de3
#
_cell.length_a   1.000
_cell.length_b   1.000
_cell.length_c   1.000
_cell.angle_alpha   90.00
_cell.angle_beta   90.00
_cell.angle_gamma   90.00
#
_symmetry.space_group_name_H-M   'P 1'
#
loop_
_entity.id
_entity.type
_entity.pdbx_description
1 polymer ?
#
loop_
_entity_poly.entity_id
_entity_poly.type
_entity_poly.pdbx_seq_one_letter_code
_entity_poly.pdbx_strand_id
1 'polypeptide(L)'
;MKLLFLTGKFGMGHYSAAFSLAERVSRVNPEADIVIRDIFEYAMPYYSDKVYHAFGVMVTHCSGTYNKYYNHMERKGPDLKPVFLPWFLKKIKNLLEEEQPDAVISTLPLCSQIMSWYKAVTGSRMPLITCITDISSHSEWINGATDCYLVPDRMVRTKLIEKGVEETKIYVYGIPVRPEFDYGSERPGETDGKKHILIMGGGLGILPESNEILRGTQRLRPHQGYGDHREKSGNLQKASREIREYRGDRLYQ
;
A
#
# COMPACT_ATOMS: atom_id res chain seq x y z
N MET A 1 15.35 -18.61 -8.79
CA MET A 1 14.46 -17.55 -9.34
C MET A 1 14.59 -16.33 -8.48
N LYS A 2 14.96 -15.20 -9.07
CA LYS A 2 15.11 -13.92 -8.35
C LYS A 2 13.93 -13.00 -8.64
N LEU A 3 13.25 -12.51 -7.60
CA LEU A 3 12.10 -11.64 -7.70
C LEU A 3 12.40 -10.26 -7.11
N LEU A 4 12.16 -9.22 -7.91
CA LEU A 4 12.31 -7.85 -7.48
C LEU A 4 10.94 -7.24 -7.17
N PHE A 5 10.72 -6.88 -5.90
CA PHE A 5 9.54 -6.15 -5.46
C PHE A 5 9.84 -4.66 -5.45
N LEU A 6 9.08 -3.90 -6.23
CA LEU A 6 9.15 -2.44 -6.28
C LEU A 6 7.97 -1.83 -5.53
N THR A 7 8.26 -0.96 -4.58
CA THR A 7 7.28 -0.36 -3.69
C THR A 7 7.67 1.06 -3.28
N GLY A 8 6.93 1.65 -2.33
CA GLY A 8 7.23 2.93 -1.71
C GLY A 8 6.44 3.14 -0.42
N LYS A 9 6.94 3.97 0.47
CA LYS A 9 6.42 4.18 1.83
C LYS A 9 5.29 5.23 1.90
N PHE A 10 4.48 5.38 0.86
CA PHE A 10 3.30 6.25 0.89
C PHE A 10 2.20 5.63 1.75
N GLY A 11 2.08 6.07 3.00
CA GLY A 11 1.08 5.56 3.94
C GLY A 11 1.30 4.12 4.42
N MET A 12 2.43 3.49 4.12
CA MET A 12 2.83 2.12 4.50
C MET A 12 1.99 0.98 3.90
N GLY A 13 0.84 1.23 3.28
CA GLY A 13 -0.02 0.17 2.71
C GLY A 13 0.69 -0.62 1.61
N HIS A 14 1.23 0.08 0.62
CA HIS A 14 1.96 -0.51 -0.50
C HIS A 14 3.19 -1.29 -0.04
N TYR A 15 3.93 -0.72 0.90
CA TYR A 15 5.13 -1.32 1.48
C TYR A 15 4.78 -2.61 2.25
N SER A 16 3.76 -2.56 3.11
CA SER A 16 3.29 -3.72 3.87
C SER A 16 2.79 -4.84 2.95
N ALA A 17 2.07 -4.50 1.88
CA ALA A 17 1.62 -5.48 0.89
C ALA A 17 2.78 -6.16 0.16
N ALA A 18 3.85 -5.40 -0.20
CA ALA A 18 5.05 -5.97 -0.80
C ALA A 18 5.71 -7.01 0.13
N PHE A 19 5.89 -6.67 1.41
CA PHE A 19 6.46 -7.59 2.40
C PHE A 19 5.58 -8.82 2.62
N SER A 20 4.27 -8.63 2.75
CA SER A 20 3.32 -9.72 2.96
C SER A 20 3.32 -10.70 1.77
N LEU A 21 3.37 -10.17 0.55
CA LEU A 21 3.43 -11.02 -0.64
C LEU A 21 4.78 -11.73 -0.77
N ALA A 22 5.88 -11.02 -0.50
CA ALA A 22 7.23 -11.59 -0.49
C ALA A 22 7.36 -12.75 0.52
N GLU A 23 6.84 -12.57 1.72
CA GLU A 23 6.82 -13.62 2.75
C GLU A 23 6.01 -14.84 2.31
N ARG A 24 4.85 -14.64 1.65
CA ARG A 24 4.07 -15.76 1.10
C ARG A 24 4.83 -16.51 0.01
N VAL A 25 5.52 -15.78 -0.87
CA VAL A 25 6.37 -16.40 -1.91
C VAL A 25 7.49 -17.21 -1.28
N SER A 26 8.17 -16.67 -0.25
CA SER A 26 9.23 -17.41 0.47
C SER A 26 8.72 -18.69 1.13
N ARG A 27 7.49 -18.71 1.62
CA ARG A 27 6.88 -19.91 2.22
C ARG A 27 6.58 -21.00 1.18
N VAL A 28 6.15 -20.59 -0.02
CA VAL A 28 5.82 -21.52 -1.11
C VAL A 28 7.07 -21.98 -1.86
N ASN A 29 8.04 -21.07 -2.03
CA ASN A 29 9.30 -21.34 -2.69
C ASN A 29 10.46 -20.77 -1.86
N PRO A 30 10.98 -21.54 -0.88
CA PRO A 30 12.06 -21.08 0.01
C PRO A 30 13.39 -20.79 -0.71
N GLU A 31 13.57 -21.29 -1.93
CA GLU A 31 14.77 -21.05 -2.74
C GLU A 31 14.64 -19.78 -3.62
N ALA A 32 13.53 -19.09 -3.57
CA ALA A 32 13.38 -17.83 -4.28
C ALA A 32 14.25 -16.75 -3.63
N ASP A 33 15.11 -16.13 -4.44
CA ASP A 33 15.85 -14.92 -4.03
C ASP A 33 14.92 -13.72 -4.15
N ILE A 34 14.58 -13.08 -3.02
CA ILE A 34 13.61 -12.00 -2.96
C ILE A 34 14.31 -10.71 -2.55
N VAL A 35 14.18 -9.71 -3.43
CA VAL A 35 14.70 -8.36 -3.20
C VAL A 35 13.55 -7.38 -3.16
N ILE A 36 13.43 -6.61 -2.09
CA ILE A 36 12.43 -5.54 -1.96
C ILE A 36 13.16 -4.19 -2.04
N ARG A 37 12.72 -3.32 -2.95
CA ARG A 37 13.30 -1.99 -3.13
C ARG A 37 12.21 -0.91 -3.07
N ASP A 38 12.42 0.06 -2.22
CA ASP A 38 11.69 1.31 -2.29
C ASP A 38 12.28 2.15 -3.41
N ILE A 39 11.44 2.52 -4.39
CA ILE A 39 11.91 3.23 -5.60
C ILE A 39 12.47 4.62 -5.26
N PHE A 40 11.94 5.30 -4.23
CA PHE A 40 12.43 6.61 -3.84
C PHE A 40 13.72 6.52 -3.03
N GLU A 41 13.84 5.55 -2.14
CA GLU A 41 15.09 5.31 -1.41
C GLU A 41 16.23 4.92 -2.36
N TYR A 42 15.93 4.07 -3.36
CA TYR A 42 16.93 3.72 -4.37
C TYR A 42 17.30 4.89 -5.28
N ALA A 43 16.29 5.58 -5.81
CA ALA A 43 16.51 6.61 -6.82
C ALA A 43 17.07 7.91 -6.24
N MET A 44 16.66 8.27 -5.01
CA MET A 44 17.03 9.53 -4.34
C MET A 44 17.25 9.37 -2.83
N PRO A 45 18.26 8.58 -2.40
CA PRO A 45 18.43 8.18 -0.99
C PRO A 45 18.49 9.35 0.00
N TYR A 46 19.08 10.49 -0.41
CA TYR A 46 19.18 11.67 0.46
C TYR A 46 17.89 12.50 0.56
N TYR A 47 16.89 12.23 -0.29
CA TYR A 47 15.67 13.06 -0.39
C TYR A 47 14.39 12.24 -0.21
N SER A 48 14.46 10.93 -0.13
CA SER A 48 13.29 10.05 -0.01
C SER A 48 12.39 10.43 1.16
N ASP A 49 12.96 10.67 2.35
CA ASP A 49 12.22 11.08 3.53
C ASP A 49 11.49 12.42 3.34
N LYS A 50 12.14 13.37 2.64
CA LYS A 50 11.51 14.67 2.33
C LYS A 50 10.34 14.51 1.37
N VAL A 51 10.46 13.62 0.38
CA VAL A 51 9.37 13.29 -0.56
C VAL A 51 8.20 12.68 0.19
N TYR A 52 8.43 11.70 1.06
CA TYR A 52 7.37 11.08 1.87
C TYR A 52 6.73 12.08 2.84
N HIS A 53 7.53 12.92 3.47
CA HIS A 53 7.01 13.97 4.35
C HIS A 53 6.15 14.98 3.58
N ALA A 54 6.63 15.46 2.42
CA ALA A 54 5.88 16.39 1.57
C ALA A 54 4.55 15.80 1.10
N PHE A 55 4.54 14.51 0.72
CA PHE A 55 3.32 13.79 0.38
C PHE A 55 2.36 13.74 1.58
N GLY A 56 2.85 13.39 2.77
CA GLY A 56 2.05 13.37 3.99
C GLY A 56 1.40 14.73 4.27
N VAL A 57 2.16 15.83 4.16
CA VAL A 57 1.64 17.20 4.31
C VAL A 57 0.60 17.52 3.24
N MET A 58 0.83 17.13 1.99
CA MET A 58 -0.11 17.35 0.89
C MET A 58 -1.45 16.65 1.13
N VAL A 59 -1.42 15.39 1.54
CA VAL A 59 -2.65 14.61 1.79
C VAL A 59 -3.41 15.13 3.01
N THR A 60 -2.70 15.56 4.07
CA THR A 60 -3.33 16.05 5.30
C THR A 60 -3.87 17.48 5.20
N HIS A 61 -3.11 18.40 4.59
CA HIS A 61 -3.43 19.83 4.62
C HIS A 61 -3.96 20.35 3.29
N CYS A 62 -3.70 19.66 2.18
CA CYS A 62 -4.08 20.05 0.84
C CYS A 62 -4.95 19.01 0.13
N SER A 63 -5.80 18.29 0.86
CA SER A 63 -6.62 17.19 0.34
C SER A 63 -7.46 17.58 -0.89
N GLY A 64 -8.00 18.79 -0.93
CA GLY A 64 -8.76 19.30 -2.07
C GLY A 64 -7.92 19.42 -3.36
N THR A 65 -6.65 19.80 -3.25
CA THR A 65 -5.71 19.87 -4.38
C THR A 65 -5.30 18.47 -4.82
N TYR A 66 -5.04 17.58 -3.86
CA TYR A 66 -4.75 16.17 -4.15
C TYR A 66 -5.93 15.49 -4.87
N ASN A 67 -7.15 15.69 -4.41
CA ASN A 67 -8.34 15.13 -5.06
C ASN A 67 -8.55 15.66 -6.49
N LYS A 68 -8.27 16.94 -6.75
CA LYS A 68 -8.31 17.50 -8.10
C LYS A 68 -7.26 16.86 -9.00
N TYR A 69 -6.04 16.69 -8.52
CA TYR A 69 -4.97 15.99 -9.23
C TYR A 69 -5.36 14.53 -9.52
N TYR A 70 -5.82 13.79 -8.52
CA TYR A 70 -6.24 12.40 -8.64
C TYR A 70 -7.35 12.22 -9.69
N ASN A 71 -8.40 13.04 -9.62
CA ASN A 71 -9.48 13.02 -10.60
C ASN A 71 -9.02 13.46 -12.00
N HIS A 72 -8.04 14.36 -12.10
CA HIS A 72 -7.47 14.75 -13.39
C HIS A 72 -6.70 13.58 -14.02
N MET A 73 -5.91 12.85 -13.24
CA MET A 73 -5.19 11.67 -13.71
C MET A 73 -6.14 10.55 -14.14
N GLU A 74 -7.24 10.33 -13.40
CA GLU A 74 -8.27 9.37 -13.81
C GLU A 74 -8.85 9.68 -15.19
N ARG A 75 -9.11 10.96 -15.47
CA ARG A 75 -9.64 11.40 -16.77
C ARG A 75 -8.67 11.24 -17.95
N LYS A 76 -7.38 11.17 -17.67
CA LYS A 76 -6.36 10.91 -18.72
C LYS A 76 -6.37 9.46 -19.19
N GLY A 77 -6.97 8.57 -18.42
CA GLY A 77 -7.02 7.15 -18.74
C GLY A 77 -5.72 6.38 -18.43
N PRO A 78 -5.61 5.13 -18.91
CA PRO A 78 -4.46 4.26 -18.72
C PRO A 78 -3.14 4.80 -19.31
N ASP A 79 -2.03 4.12 -19.00
CA ASP A 79 -0.67 4.42 -19.51
C ASP A 79 -0.15 5.82 -19.17
N LEU A 80 -0.45 6.27 -17.97
CA LEU A 80 0.00 7.57 -17.50
C LEU A 80 1.54 7.66 -17.51
N LYS A 81 2.02 8.77 -18.04
CA LYS A 81 3.45 9.05 -18.07
C LYS A 81 3.88 9.74 -16.77
N PRO A 82 4.75 9.11 -15.96
CA PRO A 82 5.27 9.73 -14.74
C PRO A 82 6.02 11.02 -15.02
N VAL A 83 5.93 11.97 -14.08
CA VAL A 83 6.80 13.14 -14.06
C VAL A 83 8.25 12.67 -13.88
N PHE A 84 9.19 13.30 -14.58
CA PHE A 84 10.61 12.90 -14.61
C PHE A 84 10.86 11.47 -15.13
N LEU A 85 10.00 10.94 -15.99
CA LEU A 85 10.13 9.59 -16.54
C LEU A 85 11.56 9.27 -17.05
N PRO A 86 12.26 10.11 -17.86
CA PRO A 86 13.60 9.76 -18.36
C PRO A 86 14.60 9.49 -17.24
N TRP A 87 14.50 10.22 -16.13
CA TRP A 87 15.34 10.02 -14.97
C TRP A 87 15.03 8.71 -14.27
N PHE A 88 13.73 8.41 -14.08
CA PHE A 88 13.30 7.13 -13.51
C PHE A 88 13.71 5.94 -14.39
N LEU A 89 13.61 6.06 -15.73
CA LEU A 89 14.03 5.01 -16.65
C LEU A 89 15.52 4.68 -16.52
N LYS A 90 16.37 5.71 -16.31
CA LYS A 90 17.80 5.49 -16.04
C LYS A 90 17.99 4.76 -14.72
N LYS A 91 17.26 5.15 -13.67
CA LYS A 91 17.37 4.52 -12.35
C LYS A 91 16.91 3.07 -12.36
N ILE A 92 15.77 2.80 -13.01
CA ILE A 92 15.26 1.42 -13.09
C ILE A 92 16.16 0.53 -13.95
N LYS A 93 16.74 1.07 -15.02
CA LYS A 93 17.73 0.35 -15.83
C LYS A 93 18.92 -0.11 -14.96
N ASN A 94 19.49 0.80 -14.18
CA ASN A 94 20.61 0.48 -13.29
C ASN A 94 20.19 -0.58 -12.25
N LEU A 95 19.02 -0.43 -11.64
CA LEU A 95 18.50 -1.39 -10.67
C LEU A 95 18.33 -2.79 -11.26
N LEU A 96 17.79 -2.89 -12.47
CA LEU A 96 17.63 -4.17 -13.16
C LEU A 96 18.98 -4.80 -13.55
N GLU A 97 19.96 -3.97 -13.91
CA GLU A 97 21.34 -4.43 -14.18
C GLU A 97 22.05 -4.89 -12.93
N GLU A 98 21.83 -4.24 -11.77
CA GLU A 98 22.39 -4.61 -10.48
C GLU A 98 21.76 -5.89 -9.94
N GLU A 99 20.43 -5.99 -9.96
CA GLU A 99 19.72 -7.08 -9.32
C GLU A 99 19.49 -8.30 -10.23
N GLN A 100 19.50 -8.12 -11.55
CA GLN A 100 19.27 -9.20 -12.53
C GLN A 100 18.04 -10.08 -12.19
N PRO A 101 16.84 -9.51 -11.98
CA PRO A 101 15.67 -10.27 -11.56
C PRO A 101 15.08 -11.08 -12.74
N ASP A 102 14.43 -12.19 -12.41
CA ASP A 102 13.62 -12.99 -13.36
C ASP A 102 12.24 -12.38 -13.58
N ALA A 103 11.71 -11.65 -12.59
CA ALA A 103 10.44 -10.94 -12.69
C ALA A 103 10.40 -9.75 -11.72
N VAL A 104 9.55 -8.76 -12.05
CA VAL A 104 9.30 -7.57 -11.22
C VAL A 104 7.85 -7.59 -10.73
N ILE A 105 7.67 -7.43 -9.42
CA ILE A 105 6.38 -7.27 -8.77
C ILE A 105 6.27 -5.85 -8.25
N SER A 106 5.26 -5.12 -8.69
CA SER A 106 5.00 -3.75 -8.24
C SER A 106 3.78 -3.69 -7.33
N THR A 107 3.91 -3.03 -6.19
CA THR A 107 2.81 -2.74 -5.26
C THR A 107 2.49 -1.25 -5.18
N LEU A 108 3.11 -0.42 -6.03
CA LEU A 108 2.90 1.02 -6.10
C LEU A 108 2.61 1.43 -7.55
N PRO A 109 1.56 2.25 -7.84
CA PRO A 109 1.21 2.67 -9.20
C PRO A 109 2.40 3.22 -9.98
N LEU A 110 3.16 4.14 -9.38
CA LEU A 110 4.34 4.73 -10.02
C LEU A 110 5.37 3.68 -10.46
N CYS A 111 5.60 2.64 -9.67
CA CYS A 111 6.53 1.57 -10.02
C CYS A 111 6.04 0.78 -11.25
N SER A 112 4.74 0.47 -11.30
CA SER A 112 4.12 -0.18 -12.46
C SER A 112 4.24 0.68 -13.72
N GLN A 113 3.98 1.99 -13.60
CA GLN A 113 4.12 2.94 -14.70
C GLN A 113 5.56 2.99 -15.23
N ILE A 114 6.55 3.18 -14.35
CA ILE A 114 7.97 3.26 -14.74
C ILE A 114 8.39 1.96 -15.44
N MET A 115 8.05 0.81 -14.89
CA MET A 115 8.39 -0.50 -15.48
C MET A 115 7.69 -0.73 -16.81
N SER A 116 6.42 -0.37 -16.93
CA SER A 116 5.69 -0.47 -18.20
C SER A 116 6.34 0.40 -19.27
N TRP A 117 6.65 1.65 -18.96
CA TRP A 117 7.37 2.54 -19.88
C TRP A 117 8.78 2.04 -20.18
N TYR A 118 9.51 1.47 -19.22
CA TYR A 118 10.80 0.85 -19.47
C TYR A 118 10.69 -0.28 -20.50
N LYS A 119 9.73 -1.19 -20.33
CA LYS A 119 9.47 -2.27 -21.28
C LYS A 119 9.12 -1.73 -22.68
N ALA A 120 8.24 -0.73 -22.74
CA ALA A 120 7.81 -0.12 -24.01
C ALA A 120 8.96 0.55 -24.78
N VAL A 121 9.87 1.25 -24.08
CA VAL A 121 10.98 1.98 -24.71
C VAL A 121 12.14 1.05 -25.08
N THR A 122 12.41 0.02 -24.27
CA THR A 122 13.57 -0.85 -24.48
C THR A 122 13.26 -2.15 -25.23
N GLY A 123 11.98 -2.49 -25.39
CA GLY A 123 11.56 -3.79 -25.90
C GLY A 123 11.79 -4.95 -24.90
N SER A 124 12.03 -4.65 -23.62
CA SER A 124 12.28 -5.66 -22.60
C SER A 124 11.08 -6.59 -22.40
N ARG A 125 11.34 -7.88 -22.34
CA ARG A 125 10.34 -8.91 -22.04
C ARG A 125 10.27 -9.27 -20.54
N MET A 126 10.86 -8.46 -19.66
CA MET A 126 10.81 -8.67 -18.23
C MET A 126 9.37 -8.81 -17.75
N PRO A 127 9.00 -9.92 -17.10
CA PRO A 127 7.66 -10.09 -16.56
C PRO A 127 7.36 -9.01 -15.52
N LEU A 128 6.22 -8.31 -15.69
CA LEU A 128 5.73 -7.28 -14.78
C LEU A 128 4.41 -7.70 -14.18
N ILE A 129 4.40 -7.89 -12.86
CA ILE A 129 3.21 -8.20 -12.08
C ILE A 129 2.83 -6.95 -11.28
N THR A 130 1.62 -6.44 -11.48
CA THR A 130 1.08 -5.31 -10.73
C THR A 130 0.11 -5.82 -9.66
N CYS A 131 0.46 -5.64 -8.40
CA CYS A 131 -0.40 -5.95 -7.26
C CYS A 131 -1.12 -4.67 -6.82
N ILE A 132 -2.42 -4.58 -7.10
CA ILE A 132 -3.25 -3.44 -6.72
C ILE A 132 -3.60 -3.54 -5.24
N THR A 133 -3.15 -2.57 -4.46
CA THR A 133 -3.31 -2.51 -3.00
C THR A 133 -4.43 -1.59 -2.55
N ASP A 134 -5.14 -0.98 -3.49
CA ASP A 134 -6.28 -0.10 -3.25
C ASP A 134 -7.57 -0.78 -3.71
N ILE A 135 -8.68 -0.53 -3.03
CA ILE A 135 -10.02 -0.92 -3.51
C ILE A 135 -10.45 0.12 -4.57
N SER A 136 -9.65 0.25 -5.61
CA SER A 136 -9.81 1.23 -6.68
C SER A 136 -9.32 0.66 -8.01
N SER A 137 -9.99 1.07 -9.08
CA SER A 137 -9.59 0.81 -10.46
C SER A 137 -8.98 2.07 -11.11
N HIS A 138 -8.33 2.93 -10.31
CA HIS A 138 -7.77 4.17 -10.81
C HIS A 138 -6.78 3.93 -11.96
N SER A 139 -6.82 4.81 -12.95
CA SER A 139 -6.05 4.67 -14.19
C SER A 139 -4.54 4.62 -13.98
N GLU A 140 -4.03 5.13 -12.85
CA GLU A 140 -2.62 5.02 -12.47
C GLU A 140 -2.13 3.57 -12.34
N TRP A 141 -3.03 2.63 -12.01
CA TRP A 141 -2.70 1.21 -11.92
C TRP A 141 -2.65 0.50 -13.27
N ILE A 142 -3.26 1.07 -14.33
CA ILE A 142 -3.45 0.39 -15.60
C ILE A 142 -2.34 0.80 -16.58
N ASN A 143 -1.52 -0.15 -16.95
CA ASN A 143 -0.35 0.07 -17.79
C ASN A 143 -0.23 -1.03 -18.84
N GLY A 144 -0.06 -0.67 -20.12
CA GLY A 144 -0.16 -1.57 -21.26
C GLY A 144 0.87 -2.69 -21.28
N ALA A 145 2.06 -2.49 -20.72
CA ALA A 145 3.08 -3.53 -20.66
C ALA A 145 3.06 -4.37 -19.36
N THR A 146 2.01 -4.26 -18.53
CA THR A 146 1.77 -5.18 -17.41
C THR A 146 1.31 -6.53 -17.94
N ASP A 147 1.96 -7.60 -17.48
CA ASP A 147 1.67 -8.97 -17.87
C ASP A 147 0.61 -9.62 -16.98
N CYS A 148 0.56 -9.24 -15.69
CA CYS A 148 -0.37 -9.81 -14.72
C CYS A 148 -0.81 -8.77 -13.69
N TYR A 149 -2.10 -8.76 -13.37
CA TYR A 149 -2.70 -7.95 -12.31
C TYR A 149 -3.21 -8.84 -11.18
N LEU A 150 -2.73 -8.60 -9.97
CA LEU A 150 -3.32 -9.14 -8.75
C LEU A 150 -4.25 -8.07 -8.18
N VAL A 151 -5.55 -8.37 -8.10
CA VAL A 151 -6.56 -7.37 -7.71
C VAL A 151 -7.27 -7.74 -6.41
N PRO A 152 -7.75 -6.74 -5.63
CA PRO A 152 -8.35 -6.96 -4.33
C PRO A 152 -9.67 -7.71 -4.39
N ASP A 153 -10.50 -7.45 -5.38
CA ASP A 153 -11.84 -8.03 -5.47
C ASP A 153 -12.38 -8.12 -6.90
N ARG A 154 -13.56 -8.70 -7.04
CA ARG A 154 -14.25 -8.87 -8.33
C ARG A 154 -14.73 -7.54 -8.93
N MET A 155 -15.05 -6.55 -8.11
CA MET A 155 -15.48 -5.23 -8.58
C MET A 155 -14.33 -4.52 -9.28
N VAL A 156 -13.14 -4.52 -8.68
CA VAL A 156 -11.93 -3.95 -9.30
C VAL A 156 -11.60 -4.71 -10.60
N ARG A 157 -11.69 -6.05 -10.60
CA ARG A 157 -11.52 -6.85 -11.82
C ARG A 157 -12.45 -6.40 -12.94
N THR A 158 -13.75 -6.31 -12.67
CA THR A 158 -14.75 -5.87 -13.67
C THR A 158 -14.40 -4.49 -14.23
N LYS A 159 -14.05 -3.55 -13.36
CA LYS A 159 -13.70 -2.19 -13.78
C LYS A 159 -12.40 -2.12 -14.60
N LEU A 160 -11.42 -2.99 -14.32
CA LEU A 160 -10.21 -3.08 -15.15
C LEU A 160 -10.55 -3.59 -16.57
N ILE A 161 -11.43 -4.59 -16.68
CA ILE A 161 -11.91 -5.09 -17.97
C ILE A 161 -12.65 -3.98 -18.74
N GLU A 162 -13.54 -3.24 -18.09
CA GLU A 162 -14.24 -2.09 -18.68
C GLU A 162 -13.26 -1.01 -19.20
N LYS A 163 -12.10 -0.88 -18.57
CA LYS A 163 -11.01 0.02 -18.99
C LYS A 163 -10.04 -0.60 -20.00
N GLY A 164 -10.35 -1.78 -20.54
CA GLY A 164 -9.61 -2.40 -21.64
C GLY A 164 -8.49 -3.35 -21.23
N VAL A 165 -8.37 -3.70 -19.94
CA VAL A 165 -7.41 -4.73 -19.52
C VAL A 165 -7.95 -6.10 -19.90
N GLU A 166 -7.12 -6.93 -20.52
CA GLU A 166 -7.47 -8.30 -20.88
C GLU A 166 -7.81 -9.13 -19.63
N GLU A 167 -8.96 -9.79 -19.66
CA GLU A 167 -9.45 -10.60 -18.54
C GLU A 167 -8.47 -11.69 -18.10
N THR A 168 -7.76 -12.28 -19.05
CA THR A 168 -6.76 -13.34 -18.81
C THR A 168 -5.55 -12.88 -17.99
N LYS A 169 -5.32 -11.58 -17.92
CA LYS A 169 -4.24 -10.98 -17.12
C LYS A 169 -4.64 -10.66 -15.68
N ILE A 170 -5.93 -10.81 -15.31
CA ILE A 170 -6.44 -10.31 -14.03
C ILE A 170 -6.80 -11.46 -13.10
N TYR A 171 -6.18 -11.49 -11.93
CA TYR A 171 -6.37 -12.50 -10.89
C TYR A 171 -6.88 -11.85 -9.60
N VAL A 172 -7.98 -12.38 -9.05
CA VAL A 172 -8.58 -11.87 -7.80
C VAL A 172 -7.99 -12.64 -6.62
N TYR A 173 -7.12 -12.00 -5.85
CA TYR A 173 -6.44 -12.63 -4.70
C TYR A 173 -6.59 -11.86 -3.38
N GLY A 174 -7.24 -10.71 -3.38
CA GLY A 174 -7.28 -9.83 -2.22
C GLY A 174 -6.03 -8.93 -2.14
N ILE A 175 -6.03 -8.04 -1.16
CA ILE A 175 -4.83 -7.27 -0.80
C ILE A 175 -3.95 -8.18 0.07
N PRO A 176 -2.65 -8.33 -0.25
CA PRO A 176 -1.76 -9.15 0.54
C PRO A 176 -1.69 -8.68 2.00
N VAL A 177 -1.98 -9.58 2.91
CA VAL A 177 -1.86 -9.38 4.35
C VAL A 177 -0.84 -10.35 4.92
N ARG A 178 -0.27 -10.02 6.06
CA ARG A 178 0.70 -10.90 6.72
C ARG A 178 0.07 -12.26 7.03
N PRO A 179 0.84 -13.35 6.92
CA PRO A 179 0.33 -14.69 7.15
C PRO A 179 -0.32 -14.92 8.51
N GLU A 180 0.03 -14.12 9.53
CA GLU A 180 -0.59 -14.19 10.85
C GLU A 180 -2.09 -13.83 10.84
N PHE A 181 -2.56 -13.13 9.80
CA PHE A 181 -3.96 -12.77 9.60
C PHE A 181 -4.73 -13.76 8.74
N ASP A 182 -4.08 -14.80 8.17
CA ASP A 182 -4.74 -15.81 7.33
C ASP A 182 -5.54 -16.82 8.13
N TYR A 183 -5.10 -17.07 9.32
CA TYR A 183 -5.80 -17.97 10.18
C TYR A 183 -7.05 -17.24 10.65
N GLY A 184 -8.21 -17.72 10.16
CA GLY A 184 -9.45 -17.52 10.89
C GLY A 184 -9.13 -17.96 12.31
N SER A 185 -8.63 -17.00 13.08
CA SER A 185 -8.29 -17.23 14.45
C SER A 185 -9.50 -17.92 15.06
N GLU A 186 -9.30 -19.06 15.65
CA GLU A 186 -10.08 -19.41 16.80
C GLU A 186 -10.16 -18.11 17.58
N ARG A 187 -11.29 -17.43 17.49
CA ARG A 187 -11.53 -16.24 18.30
C ARG A 187 -11.23 -16.72 19.71
N PRO A 188 -10.27 -16.13 20.45
CA PRO A 188 -10.11 -16.51 21.83
C PRO A 188 -11.52 -16.46 22.41
N GLY A 189 -12.02 -17.62 22.77
CA GLY A 189 -13.35 -17.75 23.33
C GLY A 189 -13.43 -16.84 24.54
N GLU A 190 -14.58 -16.32 24.80
CA GLU A 190 -15.02 -15.37 25.79
C GLU A 190 -15.15 -13.97 25.22
N THR A 191 -16.27 -13.79 24.54
CA THR A 191 -16.82 -12.45 24.42
C THR A 191 -17.28 -12.05 25.82
N ASP A 192 -16.63 -11.04 26.40
CA ASP A 192 -17.06 -10.41 27.65
C ASP A 192 -18.44 -9.74 27.52
N GLY A 193 -19.19 -10.09 26.49
CA GLY A 193 -20.50 -9.51 26.13
C GLY A 193 -20.41 -8.08 25.62
N LYS A 194 -19.20 -7.52 25.51
CA LYS A 194 -19.01 -6.13 25.04
C LYS A 194 -18.76 -6.08 23.55
N LYS A 195 -19.18 -4.99 22.94
CA LYS A 195 -18.84 -4.68 21.53
C LYS A 195 -17.46 -4.04 21.49
N HIS A 196 -16.54 -4.64 20.76
CA HIS A 196 -15.20 -4.11 20.55
C HIS A 196 -15.17 -3.35 19.23
N ILE A 197 -14.69 -2.10 19.26
CA ILE A 197 -14.55 -1.25 18.06
C ILE A 197 -13.07 -0.93 17.90
N LEU A 198 -12.48 -1.36 16.80
CA LEU A 198 -11.14 -0.98 16.40
C LEU A 198 -11.18 0.25 15.50
N ILE A 199 -10.47 1.31 15.87
CA ILE A 199 -10.33 2.53 15.10
C ILE A 199 -8.86 2.66 14.69
N MET A 200 -8.60 2.75 13.38
CA MET A 200 -7.26 2.78 12.82
C MET A 200 -7.05 4.03 11.97
N GLY A 201 -5.96 4.77 12.22
CA GLY A 201 -5.57 5.95 11.45
C GLY A 201 -4.65 5.68 10.26
N GLY A 202 -4.51 4.42 9.86
CA GLY A 202 -3.58 4.01 8.81
C GLY A 202 -2.11 4.26 9.15
N GLY A 203 -1.23 4.08 8.18
CA GLY A 203 0.23 4.24 8.36
C GLY A 203 0.68 5.65 8.75
N LEU A 204 -0.09 6.67 8.42
CA LEU A 204 0.20 8.06 8.78
C LEU A 204 -0.42 8.48 10.12
N GLY A 205 -1.25 7.62 10.75
CA GLY A 205 -1.94 7.90 12.00
C GLY A 205 -2.99 9.02 11.88
N ILE A 206 -3.51 9.24 10.68
CA ILE A 206 -4.48 10.32 10.41
C ILE A 206 -5.88 9.80 10.71
N LEU A 207 -6.51 10.38 11.72
CA LEU A 207 -7.92 10.16 12.05
C LEU A 207 -8.65 11.51 11.91
N PRO A 208 -9.24 11.78 10.74
CA PRO A 208 -10.09 12.96 10.62
C PRO A 208 -11.27 12.84 11.60
N GLU A 209 -11.66 13.96 12.19
CA GLU A 209 -12.81 14.03 13.10
C GLU A 209 -12.78 13.03 14.28
N SER A 210 -11.58 12.70 14.76
CA SER A 210 -11.37 11.72 15.84
C SER A 210 -12.27 11.99 17.07
N ASN A 211 -12.50 13.26 17.40
CA ASN A 211 -13.36 13.65 18.51
C ASN A 211 -14.85 13.33 18.25
N GLU A 212 -15.32 13.44 17.02
CA GLU A 212 -16.70 13.10 16.65
C GLU A 212 -16.91 11.59 16.65
N ILE A 213 -15.95 10.83 16.11
CA ILE A 213 -15.95 9.37 16.14
C ILE A 213 -16.01 8.89 17.59
N LEU A 214 -15.17 9.45 18.47
CA LEU A 214 -15.15 9.08 19.90
C LEU A 214 -16.47 9.45 20.62
N ARG A 215 -17.06 10.59 20.31
CA ARG A 215 -18.38 10.98 20.85
C ARG A 215 -19.49 10.06 20.32
N GLY A 216 -19.41 9.69 19.03
CA GLY A 216 -20.37 8.75 18.42
C GLY A 216 -20.32 7.36 19.08
N THR A 217 -19.12 6.83 19.29
CA THR A 217 -18.92 5.53 19.95
C THR A 217 -19.34 5.53 21.42
N GLN A 218 -19.18 6.65 22.12
CA GLN A 218 -19.67 6.79 23.51
C GLN A 218 -21.19 6.75 23.60
N ARG A 219 -21.92 7.25 22.60
CA ARG A 219 -23.39 7.18 22.53
C ARG A 219 -23.93 5.77 22.28
N LEU A 220 -23.09 4.86 21.76
CA LEU A 220 -23.46 3.46 21.49
C LEU A 220 -23.36 2.56 22.72
N ARG A 221 -23.01 3.09 23.90
CA ARG A 221 -23.00 2.30 25.15
C ARG A 221 -24.44 2.04 25.58
N PRO A 222 -24.85 0.79 25.82
CA PRO A 222 -26.05 0.53 26.59
C PRO A 222 -25.89 1.17 27.97
N HIS A 223 -26.90 1.87 28.42
CA HIS A 223 -26.98 2.42 29.77
C HIS A 223 -26.85 1.28 30.80
N GLN A 224 -25.67 1.10 31.35
CA GLN A 224 -25.47 0.48 32.65
C GLN A 224 -24.51 1.36 33.41
N GLY A 225 -25.01 1.86 34.51
CA GLY A 225 -24.35 2.86 35.33
C GLY A 225 -23.11 2.35 36.02
N TYR A 226 -22.41 3.33 36.54
CA TYR A 226 -21.30 3.36 37.51
C TYR A 226 -19.88 3.47 36.93
N GLY A 227 -19.23 4.54 37.34
CA GLY A 227 -17.79 4.66 37.59
C GLY A 227 -17.09 5.74 36.78
N ASP A 228 -16.74 6.76 37.46
CA ASP A 228 -15.74 7.79 37.31
C ASP A 228 -15.02 7.93 35.95
N HIS A 229 -15.32 9.05 35.26
CA HIS A 229 -14.91 9.34 33.88
C HIS A 229 -13.62 10.19 33.74
N ARG A 230 -12.85 10.42 34.81
CA ARG A 230 -11.70 11.35 34.77
C ARG A 230 -10.36 10.71 34.42
N GLU A 231 -10.22 9.39 34.48
CA GLU A 231 -8.91 8.73 34.23
C GLU A 231 -8.65 8.31 32.78
N LYS A 232 -9.61 8.35 31.89
CA LYS A 232 -9.49 7.69 30.55
C LYS A 232 -9.01 8.59 29.40
N SER A 233 -8.96 9.90 29.56
CA SER A 233 -8.36 10.78 28.54
C SER A 233 -6.82 10.74 28.53
N GLY A 234 -6.21 10.44 29.69
CA GLY A 234 -4.77 10.22 29.82
C GLY A 234 -4.25 8.96 29.10
N ASN A 235 -5.06 7.91 29.03
CA ASN A 235 -4.66 6.64 28.43
C ASN A 235 -4.64 6.68 26.89
N LEU A 236 -5.45 7.51 26.24
CA LEU A 236 -5.41 7.69 24.78
C LEU A 236 -4.16 8.47 24.34
N GLN A 237 -3.72 9.45 25.13
CA GLN A 237 -2.45 10.15 24.87
C GLN A 237 -1.23 9.26 25.16
N LYS A 238 -1.34 8.37 26.15
CA LYS A 238 -0.31 7.38 26.47
C LYS A 238 -0.22 6.29 25.40
N ALA A 239 -1.33 5.77 24.91
CA ALA A 239 -1.38 4.84 23.79
C ALA A 239 -0.82 5.46 22.49
N SER A 240 -1.08 6.74 22.23
CA SER A 240 -0.50 7.48 21.09
C SER A 240 1.00 7.71 21.25
N ARG A 241 1.53 7.80 22.46
CA ARG A 241 2.97 7.85 22.73
C ARG A 241 3.62 6.47 22.61
N GLU A 242 3.03 5.43 23.16
CA GLU A 242 3.52 4.05 23.08
C GLU A 242 3.57 3.55 21.62
N ILE A 243 2.60 3.93 20.78
CA ILE A 243 2.63 3.65 19.33
C ILE A 243 3.77 4.40 18.63
N ARG A 244 4.16 5.60 19.10
CA ARG A 244 5.33 6.33 18.54
C ARG A 244 6.65 5.71 18.98
N GLU A 245 6.76 5.24 20.22
CA GLU A 245 7.96 4.56 20.72
C GLU A 245 8.14 3.17 20.11
N TYR A 246 7.05 2.43 19.86
CA TYR A 246 7.09 1.14 19.16
C TYR A 246 7.54 1.24 17.69
N ARG A 247 7.48 2.43 17.09
CA ARG A 247 7.99 2.69 15.73
C ARG A 247 9.50 2.81 15.64
N GLY A 248 10.21 3.10 16.74
CA GLY A 248 11.66 3.33 16.74
C GLY A 248 12.51 2.08 16.72
N ASP A 249 12.06 0.99 17.36
CA ASP A 249 12.99 -0.05 17.80
C ASP A 249 12.85 -1.44 17.14
N ARG A 250 11.89 -1.67 16.23
CA ARG A 250 11.67 -3.01 15.65
C ARG A 250 11.53 -3.11 14.13
N LEU A 251 11.81 -2.06 13.38
CA LEU A 251 11.79 -2.12 11.90
C LEU A 251 13.19 -2.25 11.29
N TYR A 252 14.24 -2.45 12.12
CA TYR A 252 15.63 -2.56 11.68
C TYR A 252 16.40 -3.66 12.43
N GLN A 253 15.83 -4.86 12.53
CA GLN A 253 16.60 -6.08 12.78
C GLN A 253 16.18 -7.15 11.81
#